data_8451588e70bdd2962c95b538214bf625
#
_entry.id   8451588e70bdd2962c95b538214bf625
#
_cell.length_a   1.000
_cell.length_b   1.000
_cell.length_c   1.000
_cell.angle_alpha   90.00
_cell.angle_beta   90.00
_cell.angle_gamma   90.00
#
_symmetry.space_group_name_H-M   'P 1'
#
loop_
_entity.id
_entity.type
_entity.pdbx_description
1 polymer ?
#
loop_
_entity_poly.entity_id
_entity_poly.type
_entity_poly.pdbx_seq_one_letter_code
_entity_poly.pdbx_strand_id
1 'polypeptide(L)'
;MSLYIVATPIGNLKDITLRALEVLKSVDFIVCEDTRVTKKLLSHYDIHKSLISFHEHSYRKDISHIVELLRVQKDIAYVVDAGTPGISDPGAWLVQEVVSALPEANIISVPGASALAAAISLAGLKHDQFLFLGFPPHKKGRTSFFEDIKQVKHSVVLYESPHRLLKTLNQLSDIGLSMFEITIVKEISKVYERVYRMSIVEAKDFFEKEPKIQGEFVLVIHK
;
A
#
# COMPACT_ATOMS: atom_id res chain seq x y z
N MET A 1 21.13 -14.78 -9.48
CA MET A 1 20.70 -13.41 -9.12
C MET A 1 19.19 -13.34 -9.06
N SER A 2 18.66 -12.81 -7.98
CA SER A 2 17.21 -12.69 -7.79
C SER A 2 16.86 -11.34 -7.17
N LEU A 3 15.75 -10.77 -7.62
CA LEU A 3 15.08 -9.64 -6.98
C LEU A 3 13.85 -10.17 -6.24
N TYR A 4 13.89 -10.10 -4.91
CA TYR A 4 12.77 -10.50 -4.06
C TYR A 4 11.90 -9.28 -3.74
N ILE A 5 10.63 -9.34 -4.07
CA ILE A 5 9.62 -8.33 -3.73
C ILE A 5 8.96 -8.78 -2.43
N VAL A 6 9.36 -8.18 -1.30
CA VAL A 6 9.05 -8.69 0.04
C VAL A 6 8.02 -7.81 0.73
N ALA A 7 6.87 -8.38 1.07
CA ALA A 7 5.86 -7.69 1.86
C ALA A 7 6.32 -7.51 3.32
N THR A 8 6.07 -6.31 3.87
CA THR A 8 6.38 -5.92 5.25
C THR A 8 5.10 -5.71 6.06
N PRO A 9 5.17 -5.71 7.40
CA PRO A 9 4.01 -5.47 8.25
C PRO A 9 3.35 -4.10 8.00
N ILE A 10 2.01 -4.04 8.15
CA ILE A 10 1.22 -2.82 7.97
C ILE A 10 0.83 -2.13 9.29
N GLY A 11 1.37 -2.60 10.41
CA GLY A 11 1.08 -2.03 11.72
C GLY A 11 1.41 -2.94 12.88
N ASN A 12 1.45 -4.26 12.67
CA ASN A 12 1.84 -5.24 13.66
C ASN A 12 3.05 -6.04 13.15
N LEU A 13 4.18 -5.93 13.81
CA LEU A 13 5.41 -6.63 13.41
C LEU A 13 5.21 -8.16 13.27
N LYS A 14 4.29 -8.75 14.02
CA LYS A 14 4.00 -10.20 13.98
C LYS A 14 3.36 -10.65 12.65
N ASP A 15 2.90 -9.71 11.80
CA ASP A 15 2.34 -10.04 10.48
C ASP A 15 3.40 -10.30 9.42
N ILE A 16 4.68 -10.21 9.76
CA ILE A 16 5.76 -10.64 8.85
C ILE A 16 5.76 -12.15 8.70
N THR A 17 5.97 -12.63 7.48
CA THR A 17 6.04 -14.07 7.25
C THR A 17 7.41 -14.63 7.60
N LEU A 18 7.48 -15.91 7.99
CA LEU A 18 8.75 -16.61 8.23
C LEU A 18 9.65 -16.56 6.99
N ARG A 19 9.07 -16.78 5.82
CA ARG A 19 9.79 -16.70 4.54
C ARG A 19 10.35 -15.29 4.26
N ALA A 20 9.63 -14.24 4.63
CA ALA A 20 10.16 -12.87 4.52
C ALA A 20 11.41 -12.70 5.39
N LEU A 21 11.39 -13.18 6.63
CA LEU A 21 12.55 -13.12 7.53
C LEU A 21 13.75 -13.94 6.98
N GLU A 22 13.49 -15.12 6.43
CA GLU A 22 14.52 -15.96 5.81
C GLU A 22 15.16 -15.25 4.61
N VAL A 23 14.35 -14.67 3.71
CA VAL A 23 14.84 -13.93 2.55
C VAL A 23 15.64 -12.70 2.98
N LEU A 24 15.12 -11.89 3.91
CA LEU A 24 15.81 -10.69 4.40
C LEU A 24 17.15 -11.03 5.07
N LYS A 25 17.30 -12.22 5.68
CA LYS A 25 18.57 -12.73 6.22
C LYS A 25 19.53 -13.24 5.14
N SER A 26 19.03 -13.77 4.04
CA SER A 26 19.86 -14.45 3.02
C SER A 26 20.41 -13.52 1.95
N VAL A 27 19.66 -12.48 1.53
CA VAL A 27 20.06 -11.56 0.44
C VAL A 27 21.33 -10.77 0.75
N ASP A 28 22.00 -10.29 -0.29
CA ASP A 28 23.21 -9.44 -0.15
C ASP A 28 22.84 -8.01 0.27
N PHE A 29 21.77 -7.45 -0.31
CA PHE A 29 21.32 -6.08 -0.07
C PHE A 29 19.81 -6.00 0.12
N ILE A 30 19.37 -5.01 0.87
CA ILE A 30 17.96 -4.67 0.98
C ILE A 30 17.76 -3.26 0.43
N VAL A 31 16.95 -3.14 -0.61
CA VAL A 31 16.49 -1.88 -1.19
C VAL A 31 15.18 -1.49 -0.51
N CYS A 32 15.05 -0.24 -0.06
CA CYS A 32 13.90 0.21 0.72
C CYS A 32 13.55 1.67 0.48
N GLU A 33 12.30 2.04 0.75
CA GLU A 33 11.80 3.40 0.60
C GLU A 33 12.41 4.34 1.65
N ASP A 34 12.22 4.05 2.94
CA ASP A 34 12.86 4.76 4.05
C ASP A 34 13.75 3.81 4.87
N THR A 35 15.06 4.06 4.82
CA THR A 35 16.06 3.25 5.54
C THR A 35 15.86 3.29 7.06
N ARG A 36 15.26 4.35 7.61
CA ARG A 36 14.99 4.48 9.04
C ARG A 36 13.86 3.54 9.48
N VAL A 37 12.81 3.41 8.68
CA VAL A 37 11.68 2.51 8.92
C VAL A 37 12.15 1.06 8.79
N THR A 38 12.80 0.75 7.68
CA THR A 38 13.34 -0.59 7.42
C THR A 38 14.34 -1.03 8.51
N LYS A 39 15.22 -0.12 8.94
CA LYS A 39 16.18 -0.43 10.01
C LYS A 39 15.50 -0.80 11.32
N LYS A 40 14.38 -0.16 11.68
CA LYS A 40 13.59 -0.52 12.88
C LYS A 40 13.02 -1.95 12.75
N LEU A 41 12.45 -2.28 11.59
CA LEU A 41 11.94 -3.62 11.30
C LEU A 41 13.04 -4.67 11.43
N LEU A 42 14.17 -4.47 10.75
CA LEU A 42 15.29 -5.42 10.75
C LEU A 42 15.91 -5.59 12.14
N SER A 43 16.07 -4.49 12.89
CA SER A 43 16.59 -4.53 14.26
C SER A 43 15.71 -5.32 15.21
N HIS A 44 14.38 -5.27 15.02
CA HIS A 44 13.45 -6.05 15.83
C HIS A 44 13.63 -7.56 15.66
N TYR A 45 14.06 -8.00 14.45
CA TYR A 45 14.29 -9.41 14.14
C TYR A 45 15.78 -9.81 14.11
N ASP A 46 16.64 -8.96 14.67
CA ASP A 46 18.11 -9.18 14.72
C ASP A 46 18.70 -9.47 13.32
N ILE A 47 18.27 -8.68 12.32
CA ILE A 47 18.77 -8.77 10.95
C ILE A 47 19.68 -7.57 10.67
N HIS A 48 20.94 -7.86 10.29
CA HIS A 48 21.94 -6.85 9.97
C HIS A 48 22.31 -6.93 8.49
N LYS A 49 21.82 -6.00 7.68
CA LYS A 49 22.04 -5.93 6.24
C LYS A 49 22.31 -4.51 5.76
N SER A 50 23.06 -4.41 4.69
CA SER A 50 23.27 -3.14 3.99
C SER A 50 21.97 -2.69 3.33
N LEU A 51 21.57 -1.43 3.59
CA LEU A 51 20.36 -0.83 3.05
C LEU A 51 20.73 0.13 1.93
N ILE A 52 19.94 0.09 0.86
CA ILE A 52 20.00 1.01 -0.29
C ILE A 52 18.66 1.74 -0.34
N SER A 53 18.68 3.07 -0.28
CA SER A 53 17.46 3.87 -0.40
C SER A 53 16.98 3.94 -1.84
N PHE A 54 15.67 3.79 -2.04
CA PHE A 54 15.02 3.90 -3.34
C PHE A 54 13.64 4.53 -3.18
N HIS A 55 13.50 5.79 -3.56
CA HIS A 55 12.27 6.55 -3.41
C HIS A 55 11.93 7.35 -4.67
N GLU A 56 10.73 7.87 -4.75
CA GLU A 56 10.14 8.49 -5.93
C GLU A 56 10.96 9.61 -6.60
N HIS A 57 11.92 10.23 -5.93
CA HIS A 57 12.69 11.35 -6.46
C HIS A 57 14.12 11.02 -6.94
N SER A 58 14.63 9.80 -6.73
CA SER A 58 16.03 9.42 -7.01
C SER A 58 16.24 8.53 -8.25
N TYR A 59 15.28 8.45 -9.10
CA TYR A 59 14.97 7.50 -10.16
C TYR A 59 16.09 6.85 -10.97
N ARG A 60 16.88 7.60 -11.73
CA ARG A 60 17.76 6.97 -12.73
C ARG A 60 19.04 6.38 -12.17
N LYS A 61 19.66 7.07 -11.22
CA LYS A 61 20.97 6.68 -10.67
C LYS A 61 20.85 5.45 -9.77
N ASP A 62 19.81 5.40 -8.96
CA ASP A 62 19.59 4.31 -7.99
C ASP A 62 19.17 3.02 -8.70
N ILE A 63 18.33 3.10 -9.75
CA ILE A 63 18.01 1.95 -10.59
C ILE A 63 19.25 1.39 -11.27
N SER A 64 20.09 2.23 -11.89
CA SER A 64 21.30 1.76 -12.53
C SER A 64 22.21 1.01 -11.56
N HIS A 65 22.28 1.47 -10.30
CA HIS A 65 23.04 0.79 -9.26
C HIS A 65 22.42 -0.57 -8.88
N ILE A 66 21.10 -0.64 -8.71
CA ILE A 66 20.39 -1.91 -8.41
C ILE A 66 20.57 -2.92 -9.56
N VAL A 67 20.41 -2.48 -10.80
CA VAL A 67 20.61 -3.30 -11.99
C VAL A 67 22.06 -3.82 -12.06
N GLU A 68 23.06 -2.98 -11.74
CA GLU A 68 24.46 -3.41 -11.76
C GLU A 68 24.76 -4.44 -10.66
N LEU A 69 24.20 -4.28 -9.47
CA LEU A 69 24.32 -5.28 -8.41
C LEU A 69 23.73 -6.63 -8.83
N LEU A 70 22.56 -6.63 -9.49
CA LEU A 70 21.98 -7.84 -10.05
C LEU A 70 22.88 -8.46 -11.13
N ARG A 71 23.47 -7.66 -12.05
CA ARG A 71 24.40 -8.16 -13.08
C ARG A 71 25.60 -8.90 -12.49
N VAL A 72 26.12 -8.43 -11.38
CA VAL A 72 27.22 -9.12 -10.67
C VAL A 72 26.73 -10.23 -9.74
N GLN A 73 25.57 -10.80 -10.06
CA GLN A 73 24.99 -11.98 -9.40
C GLN A 73 24.64 -11.78 -7.92
N LYS A 74 24.35 -10.54 -7.48
CA LYS A 74 23.86 -10.30 -6.14
C LYS A 74 22.36 -10.58 -6.02
N ASP A 75 21.94 -11.11 -4.89
CA ASP A 75 20.54 -11.26 -4.51
C ASP A 75 20.09 -10.04 -3.72
N ILE A 76 18.94 -9.46 -4.10
CA ILE A 76 18.40 -8.23 -3.55
C ILE A 76 16.97 -8.44 -3.09
N ALA A 77 16.63 -7.95 -1.89
CA ALA A 77 15.25 -7.79 -1.46
C ALA A 77 14.82 -6.33 -1.61
N TYR A 78 13.64 -6.11 -2.17
CA TYR A 78 12.97 -4.81 -2.15
C TYR A 78 11.82 -4.83 -1.15
N VAL A 79 11.80 -3.86 -0.26
CA VAL A 79 10.75 -3.64 0.75
C VAL A 79 10.24 -2.21 0.68
N VAL A 80 9.00 -1.99 1.09
CA VAL A 80 8.40 -0.68 1.31
C VAL A 80 8.18 -0.46 2.80
N ASP A 81 7.83 0.75 3.19
CA ASP A 81 7.63 1.11 4.60
C ASP A 81 6.52 0.27 5.25
N ALA A 82 5.47 -0.09 4.50
CA ALA A 82 4.40 -0.93 4.99
C ALA A 82 3.68 -1.66 3.85
N GLY A 83 3.46 -2.96 3.99
CA GLY A 83 2.64 -3.76 3.09
C GLY A 83 3.40 -4.40 1.93
N THR A 84 2.64 -4.74 0.88
CA THR A 84 3.13 -5.43 -0.31
C THR A 84 3.64 -4.41 -1.33
N PRO A 85 4.92 -4.48 -1.74
CA PRO A 85 5.47 -3.57 -2.74
C PRO A 85 4.74 -3.63 -4.09
N GLY A 86 4.64 -2.49 -4.76
CA GLY A 86 3.93 -2.34 -6.03
C GLY A 86 2.47 -1.93 -5.89
N ILE A 87 1.99 -1.69 -4.65
CA ILE A 87 0.64 -1.24 -4.35
C ILE A 87 0.69 0.17 -3.76
N SER A 88 0.53 1.19 -4.59
CA SER A 88 0.63 2.62 -4.22
C SER A 88 2.03 3.07 -3.75
N ASP A 89 3.07 2.47 -4.28
CA ASP A 89 4.47 2.76 -4.03
C ASP A 89 5.33 2.58 -5.30
N PRO A 90 6.63 2.94 -5.32
CA PRO A 90 7.47 2.84 -6.51
C PRO A 90 7.90 1.42 -6.91
N GLY A 91 7.48 0.37 -6.21
CA GLY A 91 7.90 -1.01 -6.47
C GLY A 91 7.53 -1.52 -7.85
N ALA A 92 6.35 -1.16 -8.37
CA ALA A 92 5.93 -1.54 -9.72
C ALA A 92 6.90 -1.00 -10.79
N TRP A 93 7.37 0.23 -10.61
CA TRP A 93 8.33 0.84 -11.50
C TRP A 93 9.72 0.18 -11.39
N LEU A 94 10.20 -0.13 -10.17
CA LEU A 94 11.44 -0.88 -9.99
C LEU A 94 11.40 -2.21 -10.76
N VAL A 95 10.32 -2.98 -10.63
CA VAL A 95 10.14 -4.25 -11.35
C VAL A 95 10.20 -4.04 -12.87
N GLN A 96 9.50 -3.03 -13.38
CA GLN A 96 9.49 -2.70 -14.81
C GLN A 96 10.89 -2.39 -15.35
N GLU A 97 11.67 -1.60 -14.64
CA GLU A 97 13.02 -1.23 -15.03
C GLU A 97 13.98 -2.44 -14.99
N VAL A 98 13.88 -3.26 -13.95
CA VAL A 98 14.71 -4.47 -13.85
C VAL A 98 14.37 -5.44 -14.98
N VAL A 99 13.09 -5.70 -15.27
CA VAL A 99 12.66 -6.57 -16.40
C VAL A 99 13.19 -6.03 -17.74
N SER A 100 13.17 -4.70 -17.92
CA SER A 100 13.63 -4.07 -19.16
C SER A 100 15.15 -4.17 -19.33
N ALA A 101 15.91 -4.00 -18.23
CA ALA A 101 17.37 -4.00 -18.26
C ALA A 101 18.01 -5.39 -18.16
N LEU A 102 17.32 -6.34 -17.54
CA LEU A 102 17.77 -7.70 -17.24
C LEU A 102 16.60 -8.69 -17.40
N PRO A 103 16.20 -9.03 -18.63
CA PRO A 103 15.07 -9.95 -18.88
C PRO A 103 15.25 -11.33 -18.23
N GLU A 104 16.49 -11.75 -17.98
CA GLU A 104 16.85 -13.00 -17.33
C GLU A 104 16.81 -12.95 -15.80
N ALA A 105 16.60 -11.77 -15.20
CA ALA A 105 16.55 -11.65 -13.74
C ALA A 105 15.37 -12.41 -13.15
N ASN A 106 15.64 -13.23 -12.15
CA ASN A 106 14.59 -13.94 -11.44
C ASN A 106 13.90 -13.00 -10.45
N ILE A 107 12.66 -12.60 -10.75
CA ILE A 107 11.85 -11.76 -9.86
C ILE A 107 10.89 -12.63 -9.06
N ILE A 108 11.03 -12.62 -7.74
CA ILE A 108 10.34 -13.53 -6.83
C ILE A 108 9.47 -12.72 -5.87
N SER A 109 8.17 -13.02 -5.85
CA SER A 109 7.28 -12.48 -4.83
C SER A 109 7.40 -13.24 -3.52
N VAL A 110 7.54 -12.50 -2.43
CA VAL A 110 7.41 -12.99 -1.05
C VAL A 110 6.15 -12.37 -0.44
N PRO A 111 4.98 -13.03 -0.61
CA PRO A 111 3.70 -12.48 -0.19
C PRO A 111 3.62 -12.31 1.32
N GLY A 112 2.77 -11.38 1.75
CA GLY A 112 2.56 -11.08 3.16
C GLY A 112 1.44 -10.07 3.36
N ALA A 113 1.58 -9.21 4.34
CA ALA A 113 0.58 -8.23 4.72
C ALA A 113 0.26 -7.24 3.58
N SER A 114 -1.01 -6.93 3.44
CA SER A 114 -1.52 -5.94 2.48
C SER A 114 -2.79 -5.29 3.05
N ALA A 115 -2.78 -3.97 3.20
CA ALA A 115 -3.95 -3.23 3.66
C ALA A 115 -5.16 -3.40 2.73
N LEU A 116 -4.92 -3.50 1.41
CA LEU A 116 -5.96 -3.78 0.43
C LEU A 116 -6.63 -5.14 0.68
N ALA A 117 -5.84 -6.22 0.74
CA ALA A 117 -6.37 -7.56 0.94
C ALA A 117 -7.07 -7.70 2.30
N ALA A 118 -6.49 -7.14 3.38
CA ALA A 118 -7.08 -7.14 4.70
C ALA A 118 -8.41 -6.37 4.73
N ALA A 119 -8.49 -5.19 4.10
CA ALA A 119 -9.73 -4.42 4.04
C ALA A 119 -10.83 -5.16 3.25
N ILE A 120 -10.49 -5.78 2.11
CA ILE A 120 -11.44 -6.57 1.33
C ILE A 120 -11.98 -7.75 2.13
N SER A 121 -11.13 -8.46 2.89
CA SER A 121 -11.58 -9.57 3.74
C SER A 121 -12.55 -9.14 4.84
N LEU A 122 -12.48 -7.88 5.26
CA LEU A 122 -13.37 -7.29 6.27
C LEU A 122 -14.62 -6.65 5.65
N ALA A 123 -14.58 -6.28 4.37
CA ALA A 123 -15.66 -5.50 3.74
C ALA A 123 -16.95 -6.30 3.51
N GLY A 124 -16.86 -7.61 3.30
CA GLY A 124 -18.02 -8.45 3.00
C GLY A 124 -18.65 -8.11 1.65
N LEU A 125 -17.84 -8.01 0.60
CA LEU A 125 -18.30 -7.72 -0.76
C LEU A 125 -19.26 -8.80 -1.26
N LYS A 126 -20.32 -8.38 -1.95
CA LYS A 126 -21.30 -9.30 -2.57
C LYS A 126 -20.75 -9.99 -3.82
N HIS A 127 -19.76 -9.39 -4.47
CA HIS A 127 -19.15 -9.86 -5.71
C HIS A 127 -17.63 -9.86 -5.58
N ASP A 128 -16.97 -10.78 -6.27
CA ASP A 128 -15.51 -10.91 -6.27
C ASP A 128 -14.79 -9.78 -7.05
N GLN A 129 -15.57 -8.93 -7.76
CA GLN A 129 -15.03 -7.85 -8.57
C GLN A 129 -15.02 -6.54 -7.80
N PHE A 130 -13.86 -5.91 -7.75
CA PHE A 130 -13.67 -4.56 -7.21
C PHE A 130 -12.59 -3.82 -8.00
N LEU A 131 -12.63 -2.51 -7.95
CA LEU A 131 -11.62 -1.64 -8.54
C LEU A 131 -10.83 -0.95 -7.43
N PHE A 132 -9.53 -1.18 -7.39
CA PHE A 132 -8.63 -0.46 -6.49
C PHE A 132 -8.04 0.76 -7.22
N LEU A 133 -8.18 1.94 -6.63
CA LEU A 133 -7.74 3.21 -7.21
C LEU A 133 -6.65 3.92 -6.40
N GLY A 134 -6.15 3.28 -5.32
CA GLY A 134 -5.14 3.89 -4.46
C GLY A 134 -5.60 5.17 -3.77
N PHE A 135 -4.72 6.15 -3.63
CA PHE A 135 -5.05 7.43 -3.02
C PHE A 135 -5.69 8.39 -4.02
N PRO A 136 -6.83 9.02 -3.70
CA PRO A 136 -7.39 10.09 -4.53
C PRO A 136 -6.37 11.25 -4.72
N PRO A 137 -6.31 11.87 -5.90
CA PRO A 137 -5.42 12.99 -6.16
C PRO A 137 -5.58 14.13 -5.15
N HIS A 138 -4.48 14.82 -4.82
CA HIS A 138 -4.52 15.93 -3.86
C HIS A 138 -5.30 17.15 -4.39
N LYS A 139 -5.05 17.57 -5.63
CA LYS A 139 -5.62 18.78 -6.25
C LYS A 139 -6.02 18.52 -7.71
N LYS A 140 -5.03 18.55 -8.63
CA LYS A 140 -5.27 18.38 -10.07
C LYS A 140 -5.86 16.99 -10.37
N GLY A 141 -6.93 16.92 -11.13
CA GLY A 141 -7.60 15.68 -11.50
C GLY A 141 -8.50 15.08 -10.42
N ARG A 142 -8.64 15.71 -9.24
CA ARG A 142 -9.44 15.14 -8.16
C ARG A 142 -10.94 15.12 -8.47
N THR A 143 -11.49 16.15 -9.10
CA THR A 143 -12.92 16.18 -9.49
C THR A 143 -13.24 15.09 -10.51
N SER A 144 -12.45 15.00 -11.59
CA SER A 144 -12.64 13.95 -12.60
C SER A 144 -12.48 12.55 -12.01
N PHE A 145 -11.53 12.34 -11.10
CA PHE A 145 -11.36 11.06 -10.40
C PHE A 145 -12.65 10.61 -9.68
N PHE A 146 -13.36 11.52 -9.00
CA PHE A 146 -14.63 11.17 -8.35
C PHE A 146 -15.77 10.98 -9.35
N GLU A 147 -15.83 11.79 -10.41
CA GLU A 147 -16.82 11.57 -11.49
C GLU A 147 -16.61 10.20 -12.17
N ASP A 148 -15.37 9.78 -12.37
CA ASP A 148 -15.07 8.44 -12.89
C ASP A 148 -15.55 7.34 -11.93
N ILE A 149 -15.39 7.50 -10.61
CA ILE A 149 -15.92 6.56 -9.60
C ILE A 149 -17.44 6.39 -9.74
N LYS A 150 -18.18 7.46 -10.06
CA LYS A 150 -19.63 7.37 -10.26
C LYS A 150 -20.00 6.39 -11.36
N GLN A 151 -19.19 6.28 -12.42
CA GLN A 151 -19.43 5.43 -13.58
C GLN A 151 -19.00 3.97 -13.37
N VAL A 152 -18.18 3.70 -12.35
CA VAL A 152 -17.73 2.33 -12.03
C VAL A 152 -18.90 1.49 -11.55
N LYS A 153 -19.05 0.29 -12.13
CA LYS A 153 -20.13 -0.67 -11.80
C LYS A 153 -19.77 -1.60 -10.64
N HIS A 154 -18.49 -1.71 -10.31
CA HIS A 154 -17.97 -2.58 -9.26
C HIS A 154 -17.67 -1.79 -8.00
N SER A 155 -17.60 -2.47 -6.86
CA SER A 155 -17.14 -1.85 -5.61
C SER A 155 -15.79 -1.19 -5.80
N VAL A 156 -15.56 -0.05 -5.16
CA VAL A 156 -14.34 0.74 -5.31
C VAL A 156 -13.58 0.78 -3.99
N VAL A 157 -12.28 0.55 -4.06
CA VAL A 157 -11.39 0.60 -2.89
C VAL A 157 -10.42 1.75 -3.02
N LEU A 158 -10.34 2.57 -1.97
CA LEU A 158 -9.44 3.72 -1.88
C LEU A 158 -8.60 3.63 -0.61
N TYR A 159 -7.36 4.11 -0.67
CA TYR A 159 -6.61 4.52 0.51
C TYR A 159 -6.88 5.99 0.81
N GLU A 160 -6.95 6.35 2.09
CA GLU A 160 -7.13 7.75 2.45
C GLU A 160 -6.41 8.14 3.75
N SER A 161 -5.93 9.36 3.78
CA SER A 161 -5.30 9.96 4.95
C SER A 161 -6.33 10.59 5.88
N PRO A 162 -6.03 10.71 7.19
CA PRO A 162 -6.94 11.34 8.15
C PRO A 162 -7.29 12.78 7.79
N HIS A 163 -6.34 13.51 7.20
CA HIS A 163 -6.53 14.92 6.82
C HIS A 163 -7.49 15.12 5.63
N ARG A 164 -7.77 14.06 4.88
CA ARG A 164 -8.57 14.13 3.64
C ARG A 164 -9.86 13.31 3.71
N LEU A 165 -10.03 12.50 4.77
CA LEU A 165 -11.19 11.61 4.90
C LEU A 165 -12.52 12.35 4.73
N LEU A 166 -12.77 13.41 5.49
CA LEU A 166 -14.00 14.19 5.38
C LEU A 166 -14.18 14.80 4.00
N LYS A 167 -13.11 15.33 3.40
CA LYS A 167 -13.17 15.87 2.04
C LYS A 167 -13.55 14.79 1.03
N THR A 168 -13.05 13.58 1.19
CA THR A 168 -13.37 12.44 0.33
C THR A 168 -14.82 12.00 0.50
N LEU A 169 -15.33 11.89 1.74
CA LEU A 169 -16.73 11.57 2.01
C LEU A 169 -17.68 12.62 1.44
N ASN A 170 -17.36 13.92 1.57
CA ASN A 170 -18.13 15.00 0.96
C ASN A 170 -18.19 14.86 -0.57
N GLN A 171 -17.06 14.63 -1.22
CA GLN A 171 -17.02 14.49 -2.67
C GLN A 171 -17.78 13.26 -3.18
N LEU A 172 -17.73 12.13 -2.45
CA LEU A 172 -18.57 10.96 -2.77
C LEU A 172 -20.06 11.29 -2.66
N SER A 173 -20.45 12.08 -1.66
CA SER A 173 -21.83 12.57 -1.52
C SER A 173 -22.23 13.50 -2.67
N ASP A 174 -21.36 14.45 -3.02
CA ASP A 174 -21.62 15.46 -4.07
C ASP A 174 -21.86 14.84 -5.45
N ILE A 175 -21.20 13.72 -5.75
CA ILE A 175 -21.42 12.96 -7.00
C ILE A 175 -22.64 12.03 -6.96
N GLY A 176 -23.43 12.06 -5.87
CA GLY A 176 -24.69 11.31 -5.75
C GLY A 176 -24.56 9.91 -5.16
N LEU A 177 -23.45 9.61 -4.46
CA LEU A 177 -23.27 8.32 -3.80
C LEU A 177 -23.63 8.33 -2.29
N SER A 178 -24.31 9.36 -1.80
CA SER A 178 -24.63 9.57 -0.38
C SER A 178 -25.23 8.34 0.29
N MET A 179 -26.13 7.64 -0.39
CA MET A 179 -26.87 6.48 0.14
C MET A 179 -26.16 5.15 -0.10
N PHE A 180 -25.03 5.13 -0.80
CA PHE A 180 -24.26 3.90 -0.98
C PHE A 180 -23.62 3.49 0.34
N GLU A 181 -23.55 2.18 0.57
CA GLU A 181 -22.84 1.62 1.72
C GLU A 181 -21.33 1.81 1.54
N ILE A 182 -20.66 2.13 2.61
CA ILE A 182 -19.20 2.20 2.68
C ILE A 182 -18.71 1.40 3.89
N THR A 183 -17.70 0.56 3.69
CA THR A 183 -16.91 0.01 4.78
C THR A 183 -15.63 0.84 4.92
N ILE A 184 -15.44 1.44 6.08
CA ILE A 184 -14.25 2.22 6.42
C ILE A 184 -13.43 1.40 7.41
N VAL A 185 -12.24 0.98 7.00
CA VAL A 185 -11.31 0.26 7.88
C VAL A 185 -10.22 1.22 8.30
N LYS A 186 -10.15 1.48 9.59
CA LYS A 186 -9.18 2.39 10.22
C LYS A 186 -8.10 1.58 10.91
N GLU A 187 -6.83 1.96 10.72
CA GLU A 187 -5.69 1.44 11.48
C GLU A 187 -5.58 -0.10 11.45
N ILE A 188 -5.72 -0.70 10.27
CA ILE A 188 -5.67 -2.16 10.05
C ILE A 188 -4.42 -2.75 10.70
N SER A 189 -4.59 -3.86 11.46
CA SER A 189 -3.52 -4.59 12.17
C SER A 189 -2.88 -3.82 13.32
N LYS A 190 -3.35 -2.59 13.63
CA LYS A 190 -2.85 -1.78 14.73
C LYS A 190 -3.75 -1.86 15.97
N VAL A 191 -3.26 -1.34 17.10
CA VAL A 191 -3.97 -1.37 18.39
C VAL A 191 -5.36 -0.72 18.35
N TYR A 192 -5.51 0.30 17.49
CA TYR A 192 -6.75 1.05 17.36
C TYR A 192 -7.53 0.69 16.08
N GLU A 193 -7.39 -0.54 15.59
CA GLU A 193 -8.17 -1.03 14.45
C GLU A 193 -9.68 -0.89 14.72
N ARG A 194 -10.39 -0.32 13.73
CA ARG A 194 -11.86 -0.19 13.75
C ARG A 194 -12.40 -0.40 12.34
N VAL A 195 -13.56 -1.04 12.30
CA VAL A 195 -14.34 -1.23 11.06
C VAL A 195 -15.68 -0.56 11.23
N TYR A 196 -15.98 0.39 10.35
CA TYR A 196 -17.27 1.08 10.29
C TYR A 196 -18.02 0.62 9.04
N ARG A 197 -19.30 0.32 9.18
CA ARG A 197 -20.19 -0.05 8.08
C ARG A 197 -21.45 0.80 8.17
N MET A 198 -21.66 1.66 7.21
CA MET A 198 -22.74 2.63 7.18
C MET A 198 -22.91 3.22 5.78
N SER A 199 -23.90 4.04 5.55
CA SER A 199 -23.98 4.84 4.32
C SER A 199 -22.91 5.95 4.31
N ILE A 200 -22.57 6.46 3.12
CA ILE A 200 -21.58 7.54 2.98
C ILE A 200 -22.04 8.80 3.74
N VAL A 201 -23.34 9.11 3.75
CA VAL A 201 -23.86 10.26 4.50
C VAL A 201 -23.71 10.06 6.01
N GLU A 202 -24.02 8.88 6.52
CA GLU A 202 -23.81 8.58 7.94
C GLU A 202 -22.34 8.62 8.35
N ALA A 203 -21.45 8.13 7.48
CA ALA A 203 -20.00 8.21 7.70
C ALA A 203 -19.51 9.67 7.77
N LYS A 204 -20.00 10.52 6.87
CA LYS A 204 -19.72 11.95 6.91
C LYS A 204 -20.15 12.55 8.25
N ASP A 205 -21.41 12.38 8.64
CA ASP A 205 -21.98 12.94 9.87
C ASP A 205 -21.25 12.41 11.13
N PHE A 206 -20.82 11.15 11.09
CA PHE A 206 -20.04 10.54 12.17
C PHE A 206 -18.66 11.20 12.30
N PHE A 207 -17.89 11.26 11.22
CA PHE A 207 -16.53 11.80 11.26
C PHE A 207 -16.48 13.32 11.40
N GLU A 208 -17.53 14.07 11.04
CA GLU A 208 -17.65 15.51 11.32
C GLU A 208 -17.72 15.81 12.82
N LYS A 209 -18.26 14.89 13.62
CA LYS A 209 -18.38 15.04 15.08
C LYS A 209 -17.12 14.59 15.82
N GLU A 210 -16.20 13.89 15.15
CA GLU A 210 -14.95 13.44 15.75
C GLU A 210 -14.03 14.64 16.03
N PRO A 211 -13.58 14.86 17.26
CA PRO A 211 -12.76 16.02 17.62
C PRO A 211 -11.42 16.02 16.89
N LYS A 212 -10.92 14.84 16.50
CA LYS A 212 -9.68 14.67 15.72
C LYS A 212 -9.69 13.35 14.98
N ILE A 213 -9.68 13.42 13.66
CA ILE A 213 -9.54 12.23 12.82
C ILE A 213 -8.05 11.87 12.75
N GLN A 214 -7.71 10.64 13.14
CA GLN A 214 -6.33 10.13 13.16
C GLN A 214 -6.27 8.72 12.59
N GLY A 215 -5.07 8.34 12.12
CA GLY A 215 -4.79 7.01 11.60
C GLY A 215 -4.88 6.92 10.09
N GLU A 216 -4.71 5.73 9.56
CA GLU A 216 -4.77 5.40 8.15
C GLU A 216 -6.09 4.70 7.83
N PHE A 217 -6.63 4.97 6.66
CA PHE A 217 -7.96 4.50 6.28
C PHE A 217 -7.93 3.75 4.95
N VAL A 218 -8.67 2.64 4.90
CA VAL A 218 -9.09 2.03 3.64
C VAL A 218 -10.60 2.17 3.54
N LEU A 219 -11.05 2.71 2.42
CA LEU A 219 -12.46 2.93 2.12
C LEU A 219 -12.91 1.91 1.07
N VAL A 220 -13.95 1.15 1.35
CA VAL A 220 -14.56 0.20 0.41
C VAL A 220 -15.98 0.68 0.14
N ILE A 221 -16.22 1.24 -1.04
CA ILE A 221 -17.52 1.73 -1.50
C ILE A 221 -18.23 0.57 -2.16
N HIS A 222 -19.36 0.14 -1.62
CA HIS A 222 -20.14 -0.97 -2.16
C HIS A 222 -21.02 -0.50 -3.33
N LYS A 223 -21.00 -1.27 -4.42
CA LYS A 223 -21.84 -1.02 -5.61
C LYS A 223 -22.56 -2.27 -6.08
#